data_fb5052f619cb97ad779287866f61a03d
#
_entry.id   fb5052f619cb97ad779287866f61a03d
#
_cell.length_a   1.000
_cell.length_b   1.000
_cell.length_c   1.000
_cell.angle_alpha   90.00
_cell.angle_beta   90.00
_cell.angle_gamma   90.00
#
_symmetry.space_group_name_H-M   'P 1'
#
loop_
_entity.id
_entity.type
_entity.pdbx_description
1 polymer ?
#
loop_
_entity_poly.entity_id
_entity_poly.type
_entity_poly.pdbx_seq_one_letter_code
_entity_poly.pdbx_strand_id
1 'polypeptide(L)'
;VARAAAADGDLAGEVDWAGVGVLNAREAEPAEALRAGGAVSSEEGGSPELLLLLPFVSPVKLQAVRLEAPEAARAPKRVRLFANQRDLDMDDAAGGAAATQEWTELAWGPSAAGGGALAASLELNFLKFQNLGFLALYLAVEEEDGASVAVQGFRLSGRV
;
A
#
# COMPACT_ATOMS: atom_id res chain seq x y z
N VAL A 1 -29.37 -6.40 -7.12
CA VAL A 1 -29.05 -7.44 -7.18
C VAL A 1 -28.01 -7.82 -6.42
N ALA A 2 -28.23 -8.52 -6.08
CA ALA A 2 -27.49 -8.98 -5.26
C ALA A 2 -26.23 -9.26 -5.67
N ARG A 3 -25.43 -8.63 -5.63
CA ARG A 3 -24.28 -8.84 -5.89
C ARG A 3 -23.87 -9.89 -5.13
N ALA A 4 -23.97 -10.69 -5.59
CA ALA A 4 -23.50 -11.78 -5.24
C ALA A 4 -22.74 -11.80 -4.14
N ALA A 5 -23.29 -11.82 -3.59
CA ALA A 5 -22.71 -12.28 -2.73
C ALA A 5 -21.61 -11.90 -2.22
N ALA A 6 -21.55 -11.07 -2.37
CA ALA A 6 -20.53 -10.87 -1.69
C ALA A 6 -19.33 -11.49 -1.94
N ALA A 7 -19.14 -11.89 -3.02
CA ALA A 7 -17.85 -12.38 -3.37
C ALA A 7 -16.87 -11.23 -3.24
N ASP A 8 -15.75 -11.47 -2.63
CA ASP A 8 -14.73 -10.46 -2.53
C ASP A 8 -14.17 -10.19 -3.90
N GLY A 9 -13.97 -8.96 -4.20
CA GLY A 9 -13.49 -8.53 -5.51
C GLY A 9 -12.51 -7.41 -5.41
N ASP A 10 -12.09 -6.93 -6.57
CA ASP A 10 -11.15 -5.82 -6.69
C ASP A 10 -11.84 -4.52 -6.32
N LEU A 11 -11.27 -3.78 -5.39
CA LEU A 11 -11.82 -2.51 -4.93
C LEU A 11 -11.21 -1.30 -5.63
N ALA A 12 -10.52 -1.48 -6.76
CA ALA A 12 -9.89 -0.37 -7.46
C ALA A 12 -10.88 0.75 -7.81
N GLY A 13 -12.10 0.40 -8.14
CA GLY A 13 -13.14 1.38 -8.45
C GLY A 13 -13.64 2.16 -7.25
N GLU A 14 -13.29 1.73 -6.05
CA GLU A 14 -13.73 2.40 -4.83
C GLU A 14 -12.70 3.38 -4.30
N VAL A 15 -11.51 3.41 -4.85
CA VAL A 15 -10.48 4.35 -4.44
C VAL A 15 -10.77 5.72 -5.06
N ASP A 16 -10.78 6.76 -4.24
CA ASP A 16 -10.93 8.12 -4.73
C ASP A 16 -9.56 8.62 -5.18
N TRP A 17 -9.22 8.33 -6.41
CA TRP A 17 -7.88 8.63 -6.95
C TRP A 17 -7.55 10.12 -6.95
N ALA A 18 -8.54 10.98 -7.00
CA ALA A 18 -8.28 12.42 -6.92
C ALA A 18 -7.72 12.83 -5.57
N GLY A 19 -8.03 12.06 -4.54
CA GLY A 19 -7.55 12.34 -3.19
C GLY A 19 -6.36 11.50 -2.74
N VAL A 20 -5.83 10.62 -3.60
CA VAL A 20 -4.69 9.79 -3.24
C VAL A 20 -3.44 10.66 -3.10
N GLY A 21 -2.71 10.46 -2.00
CA GLY A 21 -1.44 11.11 -1.77
C GLY A 21 -0.34 10.09 -1.55
N VAL A 22 0.89 10.47 -1.88
CA VAL A 22 2.06 9.64 -1.60
C VAL A 22 3.15 10.56 -1.07
N LEU A 23 3.56 10.32 0.16
CA LEU A 23 4.60 11.14 0.79
C LEU A 23 5.97 10.51 0.55
N ASN A 24 6.95 11.36 0.33
CA ASN A 24 8.35 11.00 0.11
C ASN A 24 8.60 10.30 -1.22
N ALA A 25 7.73 10.44 -2.20
CA ALA A 25 7.92 9.88 -3.52
C ALA A 25 8.79 10.81 -4.38
N ARG A 26 9.68 10.23 -5.18
CA ARG A 26 10.50 11.01 -6.10
C ARG A 26 9.76 11.41 -7.37
N GLU A 27 8.72 10.70 -7.73
CA GLU A 27 7.92 10.99 -8.93
C GLU A 27 7.10 12.26 -8.74
N ALA A 28 6.95 13.04 -9.81
CA ALA A 28 6.17 14.26 -9.73
C ALA A 28 4.69 14.01 -9.54
N GLU A 29 4.18 12.93 -10.12
CA GLU A 29 2.77 12.56 -10.00
C GLU A 29 2.64 11.10 -9.58
N PRO A 30 2.95 10.80 -8.32
CA PRO A 30 3.00 9.41 -7.88
C PRO A 30 1.65 8.72 -7.89
N ALA A 31 0.57 9.42 -7.61
CA ALA A 31 -0.76 8.81 -7.63
C ALA A 31 -1.12 8.33 -9.03
N GLU A 32 -0.80 9.13 -10.05
CA GLU A 32 -1.05 8.75 -11.43
C GLU A 32 -0.19 7.56 -11.84
N ALA A 33 1.07 7.54 -11.40
CA ALA A 33 1.96 6.42 -11.68
C ALA A 33 1.41 5.13 -11.10
N LEU A 34 0.95 5.16 -9.86
CA LEU A 34 0.37 3.98 -9.21
C LEU A 34 -0.91 3.53 -9.92
N ARG A 35 -1.75 4.46 -10.28
CA ARG A 35 -3.02 4.15 -10.95
C ARG A 35 -2.76 3.48 -12.28
N ALA A 36 -1.72 3.89 -12.98
CA ALA A 36 -1.37 3.34 -14.28
C ALA A 36 -0.55 2.05 -14.18
N GLY A 37 -0.22 1.61 -12.98
CA GLY A 37 0.60 0.41 -12.81
C GLY A 37 2.09 0.66 -12.93
N GLY A 38 2.51 1.91 -12.86
CA GLY A 38 3.93 2.26 -12.88
C GLY A 38 4.56 2.21 -11.50
N ALA A 39 5.88 2.32 -11.47
CA ALA A 39 6.62 2.26 -10.21
C ALA A 39 6.69 3.62 -9.53
N VAL A 40 6.62 3.61 -8.21
CA VAL A 40 6.82 4.78 -7.37
C VAL A 40 7.94 4.45 -6.39
N SER A 41 8.89 5.35 -6.23
CA SER A 41 10.08 5.13 -5.41
C SER A 41 10.25 6.25 -4.40
N SER A 42 10.88 5.95 -3.28
CA SER A 42 11.23 6.98 -2.31
C SER A 42 12.35 7.87 -2.86
N GLU A 43 12.45 9.09 -2.34
CA GLU A 43 13.46 10.03 -2.80
C GLU A 43 14.86 9.54 -2.51
N GLU A 44 15.78 9.80 -3.43
CA GLU A 44 17.18 9.43 -3.25
C GLU A 44 17.82 10.32 -2.18
N GLY A 45 18.65 9.72 -1.37
CA GLY A 45 19.33 10.45 -0.31
C GLY A 45 18.52 10.67 0.94
N GLY A 46 17.26 10.28 0.93
CA GLY A 46 16.41 10.34 2.11
C GLY A 46 16.19 8.97 2.72
N SER A 47 15.34 8.87 3.69
CA SER A 47 14.99 7.59 4.27
C SER A 47 14.22 6.74 3.27
N PRO A 48 14.50 5.43 3.18
CA PRO A 48 13.83 4.57 2.21
C PRO A 48 12.45 4.16 2.69
N GLU A 49 11.54 5.10 2.66
CA GLU A 49 10.16 4.91 3.13
C GLU A 49 9.17 5.69 2.26
N LEU A 50 7.97 5.15 2.14
CA LEU A 50 6.86 5.79 1.43
C LEU A 50 5.61 5.69 2.30
N LEU A 51 4.75 6.69 2.22
CA LEU A 51 3.46 6.64 2.88
C LEU A 51 2.38 6.90 1.84
N LEU A 52 1.56 5.90 1.58
CA LEU A 52 0.45 5.99 0.63
C LEU A 52 -0.82 6.29 1.40
N LEU A 53 -1.56 7.30 0.95
CA LEU A 53 -2.79 7.75 1.59
C LEU A 53 -3.94 7.54 0.62
N LEU A 54 -4.80 6.59 0.93
CA LEU A 54 -5.86 6.14 0.02
C LEU A 54 -7.24 6.41 0.59
N PRO A 55 -7.93 7.46 0.13
CA PRO A 55 -9.33 7.65 0.50
C PRO A 55 -10.22 6.77 -0.39
N PHE A 56 -11.34 6.35 0.16
CA PHE A 56 -12.33 5.58 -0.58
C PHE A 56 -13.56 6.43 -0.87
N VAL A 57 -14.20 6.16 -2.01
CA VAL A 57 -15.43 6.85 -2.39
C VAL A 57 -16.56 6.52 -1.42
N SER A 58 -16.63 5.26 -1.00
CA SER A 58 -17.58 4.79 0.01
C SER A 58 -16.85 3.84 0.94
N PRO A 59 -17.33 3.67 2.16
CA PRO A 59 -16.67 2.73 3.07
C PRO A 59 -16.64 1.32 2.50
N VAL A 60 -15.53 0.64 2.70
CA VAL A 60 -15.33 -0.72 2.20
C VAL A 60 -14.97 -1.67 3.34
N LYS A 61 -15.09 -2.96 3.06
CA LYS A 61 -14.61 -4.02 3.94
C LYS A 61 -13.40 -4.62 3.26
N LEU A 62 -12.23 -4.33 3.77
CA LEU A 62 -10.99 -4.75 3.13
C LEU A 62 -10.51 -6.07 3.72
N GLN A 63 -10.21 -7.03 2.87
CA GLN A 63 -9.74 -8.34 3.30
C GLN A 63 -8.28 -8.59 3.01
N ALA A 64 -7.77 -8.07 1.93
CA ALA A 64 -6.38 -8.32 1.55
C ALA A 64 -5.83 -7.18 0.72
N VAL A 65 -4.52 -7.00 0.81
CA VAL A 65 -3.78 -6.06 -0.02
C VAL A 65 -2.69 -6.85 -0.72
N ARG A 66 -2.60 -6.73 -2.03
CA ARG A 66 -1.51 -7.31 -2.78
C ARG A 66 -0.62 -6.17 -3.26
N LEU A 67 0.66 -6.28 -2.98
CA LEU A 67 1.65 -5.29 -3.41
C LEU A 67 2.54 -5.90 -4.47
N GLU A 68 2.99 -5.09 -5.41
CA GLU A 68 3.99 -5.48 -6.39
C GLU A 68 5.19 -4.56 -6.31
N ALA A 69 6.36 -5.11 -6.52
CA ALA A 69 7.61 -4.36 -6.50
C ALA A 69 8.43 -4.69 -7.74
N PRO A 70 9.18 -3.73 -8.27
CA PRO A 70 9.95 -3.96 -9.49
C PRO A 70 11.14 -4.89 -9.29
N GLU A 71 11.70 -4.94 -8.09
CA GLU A 71 12.87 -5.77 -7.81
C GLU A 71 13.01 -6.05 -6.32
N ALA A 72 13.72 -7.12 -5.99
CA ALA A 72 13.85 -7.59 -4.61
C ALA A 72 14.53 -6.59 -3.68
N ALA A 73 15.58 -5.93 -4.17
CA ALA A 73 16.36 -5.03 -3.32
C ALA A 73 15.56 -3.82 -2.83
N ARG A 74 14.51 -3.46 -3.55
CA ARG A 74 13.70 -2.28 -3.26
C ARG A 74 12.30 -2.63 -2.75
N ALA A 75 11.99 -3.91 -2.64
CA ALA A 75 10.67 -4.34 -2.17
C ALA A 75 10.50 -4.02 -0.68
N PRO A 76 9.38 -3.42 -0.28
CA PRO A 76 9.17 -3.09 1.13
C PRO A 76 9.24 -4.32 2.02
N LYS A 77 9.96 -4.24 3.11
CA LYS A 77 10.02 -5.33 4.09
C LYS A 77 9.15 -5.03 5.29
N ARG A 78 9.06 -3.77 5.67
CA ARG A 78 8.21 -3.35 6.76
C ARG A 78 7.00 -2.64 6.19
N VAL A 79 5.83 -3.11 6.54
CA VAL A 79 4.57 -2.53 6.10
C VAL A 79 3.69 -2.29 7.31
N ARG A 80 3.14 -1.09 7.43
CA ARG A 80 2.23 -0.75 8.51
C ARG A 80 0.96 -0.18 7.91
N LEU A 81 -0.19 -0.71 8.31
CA LEU A 81 -1.48 -0.25 7.81
C LEU A 81 -2.24 0.46 8.92
N PHE A 82 -2.87 1.56 8.55
CA PHE A 82 -3.63 2.39 9.48
C PHE A 82 -5.03 2.59 8.93
N ALA A 83 -6.04 2.14 9.65
CA ALA A 83 -7.43 2.25 9.22
C ALA A 83 -8.02 3.57 9.71
N ASN A 84 -8.55 4.36 8.79
CA ASN A 84 -9.30 5.59 9.10
C ASN A 84 -8.51 6.67 9.88
N GLN A 85 -7.20 6.72 9.71
CA GLN A 85 -6.38 7.73 10.33
C GLN A 85 -5.87 8.70 9.26
N ARG A 86 -6.53 9.83 9.11
CA ARG A 86 -6.25 10.76 8.02
C ARG A 86 -5.14 11.75 8.31
N ASP A 87 -4.78 11.91 9.59
CA ASP A 87 -3.82 12.94 9.99
C ASP A 87 -2.42 12.41 10.26
N LEU A 88 -2.07 11.29 9.69
CA LEU A 88 -0.75 10.72 9.89
C LEU A 88 0.32 11.46 9.10
N ASP A 89 1.42 11.79 9.75
CA ASP A 89 2.62 12.19 9.03
C ASP A 89 3.60 11.01 8.97
N MET A 90 4.75 11.22 8.36
CA MET A 90 5.72 10.13 8.19
C MET A 90 6.27 9.61 9.52
N ASP A 91 6.48 10.48 10.49
CA ASP A 91 6.99 10.05 11.80
C ASP A 91 5.97 9.21 12.55
N ASP A 92 4.70 9.57 12.45
CA ASP A 92 3.62 8.78 13.04
C ASP A 92 3.55 7.41 12.39
N ALA A 93 3.62 7.38 11.07
CA ALA A 93 3.53 6.14 10.31
C ALA A 93 4.73 5.22 10.56
N ALA A 94 5.90 5.80 10.75
CA ALA A 94 7.13 5.01 10.97
C ALA A 94 7.20 4.36 12.36
N GLY A 95 6.49 4.89 13.33
CA GLY A 95 6.51 4.30 14.66
C GLY A 95 5.85 5.13 15.75
N GLY A 96 5.53 6.40 15.50
CA GLY A 96 4.92 7.26 16.49
C GLY A 96 3.47 6.91 16.80
N ALA A 97 2.78 6.27 15.86
CA ALA A 97 1.41 5.84 16.05
C ALA A 97 1.29 4.33 15.99
N ALA A 98 0.29 3.79 16.66
CA ALA A 98 0.06 2.34 16.64
C ALA A 98 -0.59 1.94 15.31
N ALA A 99 0.00 0.97 14.63
CA ALA A 99 -0.57 0.46 13.38
C ALA A 99 -1.79 -0.41 13.67
N THR A 100 -2.74 -0.38 12.74
CA THR A 100 -3.88 -1.30 12.81
C THR A 100 -3.39 -2.72 12.57
N GLN A 101 -2.44 -2.89 11.65
CA GLN A 101 -1.79 -4.17 11.41
C GLN A 101 -0.39 -3.91 10.84
N GLU A 102 0.57 -4.76 11.14
CA GLU A 102 1.96 -4.53 10.77
C GLU A 102 2.65 -5.83 10.37
N TRP A 103 3.54 -5.72 9.39
CA TRP A 103 4.47 -6.78 8.98
C TRP A 103 5.88 -6.23 9.09
N THR A 104 6.78 -6.93 9.78
CA THR A 104 8.15 -6.46 9.96
C THR A 104 9.12 -7.07 8.94
N GLU A 105 8.81 -8.25 8.44
CA GLU A 105 9.61 -8.90 7.41
C GLU A 105 8.68 -9.53 6.39
N LEU A 106 8.10 -8.71 5.53
CA LEU A 106 7.16 -9.17 4.53
C LEU A 106 7.84 -10.08 3.53
N ALA A 107 7.26 -11.25 3.29
CA ALA A 107 7.80 -12.20 2.35
C ALA A 107 7.32 -11.91 0.92
N TRP A 108 8.24 -11.89 -0.01
CA TRP A 108 7.97 -11.62 -1.40
C TRP A 108 8.25 -12.84 -2.26
N GLY A 109 7.44 -13.05 -3.28
CA GLY A 109 7.62 -14.11 -4.25
C GLY A 109 7.53 -13.57 -5.66
N PRO A 110 7.77 -14.39 -6.67
CA PRO A 110 7.71 -13.91 -8.06
C PRO A 110 6.30 -13.46 -8.41
N SER A 111 6.22 -12.35 -9.15
CA SER A 111 4.95 -11.85 -9.66
C SER A 111 4.59 -12.61 -10.94
N ALA A 112 3.31 -12.76 -11.19
CA ALA A 112 2.82 -13.31 -12.44
C ALA A 112 3.21 -12.45 -13.65
N ALA A 113 3.54 -11.18 -13.43
CA ALA A 113 3.99 -10.30 -14.50
C ALA A 113 5.37 -10.68 -15.04
N GLY A 114 6.16 -11.40 -14.27
CA GLY A 114 7.50 -11.81 -14.70
C GLY A 114 8.50 -10.66 -14.71
N GLY A 115 9.61 -10.86 -15.40
CA GLY A 115 10.60 -9.80 -15.56
C GLY A 115 11.35 -9.37 -14.30
N GLY A 116 11.40 -10.22 -13.30
CA GLY A 116 12.05 -9.90 -12.04
C GLY A 116 11.13 -9.20 -11.04
N ALA A 117 9.91 -8.90 -11.43
CA ALA A 117 8.94 -8.28 -10.52
C ALA A 117 8.51 -9.25 -9.43
N LEU A 118 8.22 -8.71 -8.26
CA LEU A 118 7.82 -9.48 -7.10
C LEU A 118 6.44 -9.07 -6.64
N ALA A 119 5.77 -9.97 -5.93
CA ALA A 119 4.47 -9.71 -5.36
C ALA A 119 4.41 -10.24 -3.93
N ALA A 120 3.64 -9.59 -3.09
CA ALA A 120 3.38 -10.04 -1.73
C ALA A 120 1.91 -9.81 -1.41
N SER A 121 1.32 -10.73 -0.66
CA SER A 121 -0.06 -10.62 -0.23
C SER A 121 -0.10 -10.38 1.27
N LEU A 122 -0.88 -9.37 1.66
CA LEU A 122 -1.10 -9.03 3.04
C LEU A 122 -2.51 -9.48 3.41
N GLU A 123 -2.60 -10.52 4.23
CA GLU A 123 -3.89 -11.01 4.69
C GLU A 123 -4.31 -10.21 5.92
N LEU A 124 -5.41 -9.53 5.85
CA LEU A 124 -5.82 -8.61 6.89
C LEU A 124 -6.73 -9.26 7.93
N ASN A 125 -6.60 -8.76 9.15
CA ASN A 125 -7.59 -9.07 10.17
C ASN A 125 -8.80 -8.23 9.82
N PHE A 126 -9.74 -8.87 9.08
CA PHE A 126 -10.81 -8.10 8.46
C PHE A 126 -11.74 -7.45 9.48
N LEU A 127 -11.76 -7.89 10.70
CA LEU A 127 -12.56 -7.23 11.73
C LEU A 127 -12.09 -5.80 12.00
N LYS A 128 -10.81 -5.53 11.74
CA LYS A 128 -10.25 -4.20 11.94
C LYS A 128 -10.39 -3.30 10.72
N PHE A 129 -10.85 -3.84 9.60
CA PHE A 129 -10.93 -3.11 8.34
C PHE A 129 -12.34 -3.18 7.72
N GLN A 130 -13.38 -3.24 8.54
CA GLN A 130 -14.73 -3.43 8.03
C GLN A 130 -15.44 -2.17 7.59
N ASN A 131 -15.12 -1.04 8.13
CA ASN A 131 -15.78 0.21 7.77
C ASN A 131 -14.72 1.21 7.39
N LEU A 132 -14.01 0.89 6.30
CA LEU A 132 -12.81 1.61 5.94
C LEU A 132 -13.12 2.71 4.95
N GLY A 133 -12.98 3.95 5.37
CA GLY A 133 -13.13 5.11 4.49
C GLY A 133 -11.78 5.68 4.05
N PHE A 134 -10.69 5.30 4.73
CA PHE A 134 -9.38 5.81 4.43
C PHE A 134 -8.32 4.80 4.91
N LEU A 135 -7.37 4.49 4.05
CA LEU A 135 -6.28 3.56 4.39
C LEU A 135 -4.93 4.24 4.18
N ALA A 136 -4.08 4.20 5.18
CA ALA A 136 -2.71 4.63 5.04
C ALA A 136 -1.80 3.40 5.03
N LEU A 137 -0.85 3.36 4.08
CA LEU A 137 0.11 2.28 3.97
C LEU A 137 1.52 2.85 4.10
N TYR A 138 2.21 2.45 5.14
CA TYR A 138 3.61 2.80 5.33
C TYR A 138 4.47 1.66 4.82
N LEU A 139 5.41 1.96 3.92
CA LEU A 139 6.25 0.97 3.25
C LEU A 139 7.70 1.39 3.43
N ALA A 140 8.54 0.47 3.91
CA ALA A 140 9.94 0.81 4.18
C ALA A 140 10.88 -0.37 3.94
N VAL A 141 12.13 -0.06 3.65
CA VAL A 141 13.23 -1.04 3.65
C VAL A 141 14.27 -0.57 4.67
N GLU A 142 15.24 -1.42 4.98
CA GLU A 142 16.29 -1.08 5.93
C GLU A 142 17.20 0.01 5.36
N GLU A 143 17.53 0.99 6.17
CA GLU A 143 18.35 2.12 5.73
C GLU A 143 19.76 1.71 5.32
N GLU A 144 20.30 0.71 5.98
CA GLU A 144 21.68 0.29 5.71
C GLU A 144 21.86 -0.30 4.33
N ASP A 145 20.79 -0.68 3.67
CA ASP A 145 20.88 -1.20 2.31
C ASP A 145 21.12 -0.08 1.30
N GLY A 146 20.94 1.16 1.73
CA GLY A 146 21.19 2.32 0.87
C GLY A 146 20.27 2.43 -0.33
N ALA A 147 19.28 1.56 -0.42
CA ALA A 147 18.38 1.54 -1.54
C ALA A 147 17.12 2.33 -1.23
N SER A 148 16.49 2.87 -2.25
CA SER A 148 15.16 3.44 -2.07
C SER A 148 14.15 2.31 -2.04
N VAL A 149 13.00 2.53 -1.39
CA VAL A 149 11.89 1.59 -1.46
C VAL A 149 11.10 1.88 -2.73
N ALA A 150 10.59 0.86 -3.39
CA ALA A 150 9.79 1.02 -4.59
C ALA A 150 8.62 0.05 -4.62
N VAL A 151 7.49 0.53 -5.11
CA VAL A 151 6.31 -0.29 -5.31
C VAL A 151 5.75 0.06 -6.69
N GLN A 152 5.24 -0.92 -7.43
CA GLN A 152 4.73 -0.63 -8.76
C GLN A 152 3.24 -0.97 -8.88
N GLY A 153 2.55 -0.92 -7.80
CA GLY A 153 1.11 -1.09 -7.82
C GLY A 153 0.65 -1.85 -6.60
N PHE A 154 -0.65 -1.77 -6.41
CA PHE A 154 -1.28 -2.51 -5.34
C PHE A 154 -2.65 -2.96 -5.83
N ARG A 155 -3.16 -4.00 -5.20
CA ARG A 155 -4.51 -4.45 -5.46
C ARG A 155 -5.22 -4.63 -4.12
N LEU A 156 -6.40 -4.08 -4.01
CA LEU A 156 -7.19 -4.15 -2.79
C LEU A 156 -8.34 -5.11 -3.04
N SER A 157 -8.52 -6.08 -2.16
CA SER A 157 -9.57 -7.07 -2.27
C SER A 157 -10.51 -7.00 -1.08
N GLY A 158 -11.79 -7.08 -1.35
CA GLY A 158 -12.81 -7.00 -0.32
C GLY A 158 -14.15 -6.73 -0.94
N ARG A 159 -14.99 -6.00 -0.22
CA ARG A 159 -16.32 -5.66 -0.72
C ARG A 159 -16.78 -4.31 -0.17
N VAL A 160 -17.76 -3.75 -0.81
CA VAL A 160 -18.36 -2.50 -0.38
C VAL A 160 -19.37 -2.74 0.73
#